data_9cea16d99b505a776d209c6ec460045d
#
_entry.id   9cea16d99b505a776d209c6ec460045d
#
_cell.length_a   1.000
_cell.length_b   1.000
_cell.length_c   1.000
_cell.angle_alpha   90.00
_cell.angle_beta   90.00
_cell.angle_gamma   90.00
#
_symmetry.space_group_name_H-M   'P 1'
#
loop_
_entity.id
_entity.type
_entity.pdbx_description
1 polymer ?
#
loop_
_entity_poly.entity_id
_entity_poly.type
_entity_poly.pdbx_seq_one_letter_code
_entity_poly.pdbx_strand_id
1 'polypeptide(L)'
;VLFRSGVAAMQACARIGATHSVVFGGFSAQSLRDRIEDTGAVAVITADHQVRGGKQLPLKAIVDEALTLGGCDSVKNVLVVKRSGAAIDMKAGRDQFMADVADRQATTCEPEWVEAEHPLFLLYTSGSTGKPKGVQHSTGGYLLHAALTTEYTFDLRADDVFWCTADIGWVTGHTYITYGPLALGGTEIVFEGVPTYPDAGRFWKMIQDHKVSIFYTAPTAIRSLIKAAEANDAVHPKSYNLKSLRLLGSVGEPINPAAWEWYHQHVGGGRCPIVDTFWQTETGGHMITPLPGATPLVPGSCTLPFPGIQAAIVSETGEDM
;
A
#
# COMPACT_ATOMS: atom_id res chain seq x y z
N VAL A 1 -3.09 -1.86 7.37
CA VAL A 1 -4.28 -2.71 7.24
C VAL A 1 -4.99 -2.37 5.99
N LEU A 2 -4.97 -3.30 5.04
CA LEU A 2 -5.70 -3.18 3.80
C LEU A 2 -7.09 -3.77 3.98
N PHE A 3 -8.09 -2.95 4.15
CA PHE A 3 -9.46 -3.33 3.93
C PHE A 3 -10.14 -2.26 3.08
N ARG A 4 -11.15 -2.66 2.32
CA ARG A 4 -11.87 -1.80 1.37
C ARG A 4 -12.26 -0.44 1.96
N SER A 5 -12.68 -0.38 3.24
CA SER A 5 -13.05 0.88 3.88
C SER A 5 -11.90 1.87 4.02
N GLY A 6 -10.65 1.41 4.18
CA GLY A 6 -9.48 2.28 4.23
C GLY A 6 -9.21 2.95 2.88
N VAL A 7 -9.22 2.17 1.80
CA VAL A 7 -9.10 2.70 0.42
C VAL A 7 -10.23 3.68 0.11
N ALA A 8 -11.47 3.31 0.45
CA ALA A 8 -12.64 4.19 0.25
C ALA A 8 -12.52 5.50 1.05
N ALA A 9 -11.99 5.46 2.28
CA ALA A 9 -11.79 6.66 3.09
C ALA A 9 -10.72 7.59 2.49
N MET A 10 -9.61 7.05 1.98
CA MET A 10 -8.58 7.84 1.29
C MET A 10 -9.16 8.53 0.05
N GLN A 11 -9.91 7.80 -0.77
CA GLN A 11 -10.58 8.34 -1.96
C GLN A 11 -11.65 9.37 -1.60
N ALA A 12 -12.40 9.15 -0.51
CA ALA A 12 -13.38 10.11 -0.03
C ALA A 12 -12.73 11.43 0.44
N CYS A 13 -11.60 11.35 1.16
CA CYS A 13 -10.83 12.53 1.53
C CYS A 13 -10.38 13.31 0.28
N ALA A 14 -9.80 12.62 -0.69
CA ALA A 14 -9.38 13.26 -1.95
C ALA A 14 -10.57 13.94 -2.67
N ARG A 15 -11.74 13.28 -2.69
CA ARG A 15 -12.94 13.82 -3.34
C ARG A 15 -13.45 15.12 -2.74
N ILE A 16 -13.31 15.32 -1.44
CA ILE A 16 -13.75 16.54 -0.73
C ILE A 16 -12.62 17.54 -0.48
N GLY A 17 -11.45 17.36 -1.10
CA GLY A 17 -10.29 18.22 -0.90
C GLY A 17 -9.66 18.14 0.50
N ALA A 18 -9.93 17.07 1.27
CA ALA A 18 -9.35 16.89 2.59
C ALA A 18 -8.02 16.13 2.51
N THR A 19 -6.97 16.69 3.10
CA THR A 19 -5.68 16.00 3.24
C THR A 19 -5.81 14.86 4.24
N HIS A 20 -5.34 13.66 3.88
CA HIS A 20 -5.35 12.52 4.79
C HIS A 20 -3.93 12.09 5.20
N SER A 21 -3.84 11.39 6.33
CA SER A 21 -2.62 10.73 6.79
C SER A 21 -2.95 9.32 7.28
N VAL A 22 -2.44 8.31 6.58
CA VAL A 22 -2.70 6.90 6.94
C VAL A 22 -1.60 6.42 7.87
N VAL A 23 -2.00 5.84 8.99
CA VAL A 23 -1.10 5.29 10.00
C VAL A 23 -1.20 3.78 10.00
N PHE A 24 -0.05 3.11 9.92
CA PHE A 24 0.02 1.65 9.97
C PHE A 24 -0.58 1.12 11.28
N GLY A 25 -1.55 0.21 11.19
CA GLY A 25 -2.30 -0.30 12.35
C GLY A 25 -1.48 -1.09 13.37
N GLY A 26 -0.21 -1.38 13.08
CA GLY A 26 0.73 -2.00 14.02
C GLY A 26 1.55 -1.00 14.85
N PHE A 27 1.35 0.31 14.67
CA PHE A 27 2.05 1.32 15.47
C PHE A 27 1.44 1.48 16.86
N SER A 28 2.26 1.96 17.82
CA SER A 28 1.85 2.26 19.20
C SER A 28 0.92 3.48 19.25
N ALA A 29 0.20 3.61 20.36
CA ALA A 29 -0.62 4.77 20.65
C ALA A 29 0.21 6.09 20.67
N GLN A 30 1.43 6.05 21.19
CA GLN A 30 2.35 7.20 21.16
C GLN A 30 2.68 7.61 19.71
N SER A 31 2.97 6.63 18.86
CA SER A 31 3.29 6.88 17.45
C SER A 31 2.11 7.49 16.67
N LEU A 32 0.88 7.07 17.00
CA LEU A 32 -0.34 7.66 16.46
C LEU A 32 -0.58 9.08 16.98
N ARG A 33 -0.42 9.28 18.29
CA ARG A 33 -0.56 10.58 18.95
C ARG A 33 0.37 11.62 18.31
N ASP A 34 1.65 11.28 18.13
CA ASP A 34 2.64 12.21 17.57
C ASP A 34 2.25 12.68 16.15
N ARG A 35 1.67 11.79 15.35
CA ARG A 35 1.17 12.12 13.99
C ARG A 35 -0.09 12.98 14.02
N ILE A 36 -1.01 12.71 14.93
CA ILE A 36 -2.23 13.51 15.10
C ILE A 36 -1.83 14.95 15.53
N GLU A 37 -0.93 15.08 16.48
CA GLU A 37 -0.44 16.39 16.93
C GLU A 37 0.26 17.14 15.82
N ASP A 38 1.18 16.51 15.10
CA ASP A 38 1.97 17.14 14.04
C ASP A 38 1.10 17.58 12.84
N THR A 39 0.10 16.77 12.49
CA THR A 39 -0.82 17.09 11.38
C THR A 39 -1.97 18.03 11.77
N GLY A 40 -2.24 18.19 13.05
CA GLY A 40 -3.45 18.88 13.53
C GLY A 40 -4.75 18.19 13.08
N ALA A 41 -4.75 16.85 12.95
CA ALA A 41 -5.88 16.09 12.44
C ALA A 41 -7.16 16.39 13.22
N VAL A 42 -8.25 16.64 12.50
CA VAL A 42 -9.56 17.02 13.08
C VAL A 42 -10.50 15.83 13.25
N ALA A 43 -10.24 14.73 12.54
CA ALA A 43 -11.00 13.49 12.62
C ALA A 43 -10.08 12.28 12.51
N VAL A 44 -10.49 11.17 13.12
CA VAL A 44 -9.84 9.87 13.00
C VAL A 44 -10.82 8.86 12.46
N ILE A 45 -10.41 8.11 11.44
CA ILE A 45 -11.16 6.95 10.93
C ILE A 45 -10.40 5.71 11.37
N THR A 46 -11.06 4.80 12.06
CA THR A 46 -10.47 3.57 12.59
C THR A 46 -11.43 2.38 12.44
N ALA A 47 -10.99 1.19 12.84
CA ALA A 47 -11.86 0.04 13.00
C ALA A 47 -11.93 -0.40 14.47
N ASP A 48 -12.94 -1.18 14.80
CA ASP A 48 -12.98 -1.86 16.11
C ASP A 48 -11.69 -2.67 16.31
N HIS A 49 -11.43 -3.60 15.42
CA HIS A 49 -10.22 -4.44 15.39
C HIS A 49 -9.72 -4.62 13.96
N GLN A 50 -8.45 -4.99 13.87
CA GLN A 50 -7.83 -5.55 12.67
C GLN A 50 -7.55 -7.03 12.89
N VAL A 51 -7.69 -7.85 11.85
CA VAL A 51 -7.28 -9.25 11.89
C VAL A 51 -5.95 -9.40 11.14
N ARG A 52 -4.91 -9.84 11.84
CA ARG A 52 -3.58 -10.04 11.25
C ARG A 52 -2.98 -11.35 11.72
N GLY A 53 -2.69 -12.27 10.81
CA GLY A 53 -2.13 -13.58 11.15
C GLY A 53 -2.99 -14.38 12.15
N GLY A 54 -4.32 -14.28 12.04
CA GLY A 54 -5.27 -14.92 12.97
C GLY A 54 -5.48 -14.19 14.30
N LYS A 55 -4.73 -13.12 14.58
CA LYS A 55 -4.85 -12.32 15.82
C LYS A 55 -5.69 -11.07 15.57
N GLN A 56 -6.50 -10.71 16.56
CA GLN A 56 -7.21 -9.42 16.57
C GLN A 56 -6.32 -8.36 17.23
N LEU A 57 -6.16 -7.22 16.55
CA LEU A 57 -5.48 -6.04 17.07
C LEU A 57 -6.54 -4.97 17.37
N PRO A 58 -6.61 -4.45 18.61
CA PRO A 58 -7.68 -3.54 19.06
C PRO A 58 -7.40 -2.10 18.61
N LEU A 59 -7.70 -1.76 17.36
CA LEU A 59 -7.36 -0.46 16.76
C LEU A 59 -8.06 0.70 17.47
N LYS A 60 -9.34 0.53 17.81
CA LYS A 60 -10.10 1.57 18.54
C LYS A 60 -9.50 1.88 19.91
N ALA A 61 -9.07 0.85 20.65
CA ALA A 61 -8.42 1.03 21.95
C ALA A 61 -7.08 1.79 21.81
N ILE A 62 -6.29 1.50 20.76
CA ILE A 62 -5.06 2.24 20.46
C ILE A 62 -5.35 3.72 20.15
N VAL A 63 -6.42 4.01 19.41
CA VAL A 63 -6.87 5.39 19.16
C VAL A 63 -7.27 6.07 20.47
N ASP A 64 -8.05 5.43 21.31
CA ASP A 64 -8.48 5.99 22.60
C ASP A 64 -7.28 6.30 23.49
N GLU A 65 -6.34 5.39 23.62
CA GLU A 65 -5.10 5.60 24.33
C GLU A 65 -4.33 6.81 23.76
N ALA A 66 -4.12 6.89 22.45
CA ALA A 66 -3.43 7.99 21.80
C ALA A 66 -4.07 9.35 22.13
N LEU A 67 -5.40 9.43 22.11
CA LEU A 67 -6.14 10.64 22.41
C LEU A 67 -6.09 11.05 23.90
N THR A 68 -5.62 10.19 24.81
CA THR A 68 -5.41 10.51 26.23
C THR A 68 -4.01 11.03 26.54
N LEU A 69 -3.04 10.85 25.64
CA LEU A 69 -1.65 11.24 25.84
C LEU A 69 -1.40 12.75 25.73
N GLY A 70 -2.41 13.54 25.37
CA GLY A 70 -2.35 14.98 25.14
C GLY A 70 -1.88 15.36 23.74
N GLY A 71 -2.09 16.63 23.34
CA GLY A 71 -1.73 17.13 22.02
C GLY A 71 -2.72 16.79 20.89
N CYS A 72 -3.82 16.10 21.19
CA CYS A 72 -4.82 15.66 20.21
C CYS A 72 -6.15 16.42 20.30
N ASP A 73 -6.17 17.62 20.87
CA ASP A 73 -7.40 18.42 21.11
C ASP A 73 -8.10 18.87 19.82
N SER A 74 -7.39 18.83 18.69
CA SER A 74 -7.94 19.05 17.34
C SER A 74 -8.95 17.99 16.92
N VAL A 75 -8.83 16.74 17.41
CA VAL A 75 -9.71 15.63 17.04
C VAL A 75 -11.08 15.80 17.66
N LYS A 76 -12.07 16.09 16.84
CA LYS A 76 -13.49 16.26 17.24
C LYS A 76 -14.33 15.02 16.99
N ASN A 77 -13.96 14.19 16.02
CA ASN A 77 -14.74 13.03 15.59
C ASN A 77 -13.84 11.79 15.44
N VAL A 78 -14.36 10.65 15.88
CA VAL A 78 -13.77 9.33 15.62
C VAL A 78 -14.83 8.46 14.94
N LEU A 79 -14.58 8.12 13.67
CA LEU A 79 -15.46 7.24 12.89
C LEU A 79 -14.94 5.81 12.96
N VAL A 80 -15.79 4.90 13.40
CA VAL A 80 -15.40 3.50 13.66
C VAL A 80 -16.07 2.55 12.68
N VAL A 81 -15.27 1.80 11.96
CA VAL A 81 -15.73 0.70 11.09
C VAL A 81 -15.89 -0.56 11.92
N LYS A 82 -17.06 -1.19 11.91
CA LYS A 82 -17.27 -2.52 12.50
C LYS A 82 -16.63 -3.59 11.61
N ARG A 83 -15.45 -4.05 11.97
CA ARG A 83 -14.72 -5.08 11.23
C ARG A 83 -14.89 -6.46 11.85
N SER A 84 -14.71 -6.56 13.17
CA SER A 84 -14.86 -7.81 13.93
C SER A 84 -16.22 -7.94 14.59
N GLY A 85 -16.89 -6.82 14.87
CA GLY A 85 -18.12 -6.77 15.65
C GLY A 85 -17.91 -6.97 17.15
N ALA A 86 -16.66 -7.04 17.63
CA ALA A 86 -16.37 -7.15 19.05
C ALA A 86 -16.78 -5.86 19.79
N ALA A 87 -17.08 -6.00 21.07
CA ALA A 87 -17.41 -4.89 21.94
C ALA A 87 -16.21 -3.93 22.07
N ILE A 88 -16.48 -2.65 21.93
CA ILE A 88 -15.51 -1.55 22.07
C ILE A 88 -16.13 -0.42 22.88
N ASP A 89 -15.28 0.38 23.52
CA ASP A 89 -15.73 1.60 24.17
C ASP A 89 -16.02 2.68 23.12
N MET A 90 -17.14 3.40 23.29
CA MET A 90 -17.57 4.50 22.42
C MET A 90 -17.80 5.75 23.26
N LYS A 91 -16.98 6.77 23.08
CA LYS A 91 -17.13 8.05 23.80
C LYS A 91 -18.25 8.88 23.20
N ALA A 92 -19.30 9.11 23.98
CA ALA A 92 -20.44 9.91 23.56
C ALA A 92 -20.01 11.33 23.12
N GLY A 93 -20.61 11.86 22.06
CA GLY A 93 -20.30 13.16 21.48
C GLY A 93 -19.05 13.23 20.61
N ARG A 94 -18.21 12.17 20.60
CA ARG A 94 -16.98 12.08 19.77
C ARG A 94 -17.04 10.92 18.78
N ASP A 95 -17.45 9.74 19.24
CA ASP A 95 -17.33 8.50 18.50
C ASP A 95 -18.65 8.12 17.84
N GLN A 96 -18.59 7.74 16.56
CA GLN A 96 -19.74 7.26 15.79
C GLN A 96 -19.34 6.04 14.94
N PHE A 97 -20.25 5.11 14.73
CA PHE A 97 -20.03 4.09 13.73
C PHE A 97 -20.15 4.68 12.32
N MET A 98 -19.19 4.35 11.47
CA MET A 98 -19.15 4.88 10.10
C MET A 98 -20.42 4.54 9.31
N ALA A 99 -20.97 3.34 9.48
CA ALA A 99 -22.22 2.94 8.82
C ALA A 99 -23.40 3.84 9.23
N ASP A 100 -23.55 4.12 10.53
CA ASP A 100 -24.64 4.97 11.03
C ASP A 100 -24.56 6.42 10.52
N VAL A 101 -23.34 6.90 10.24
CA VAL A 101 -23.12 8.22 9.62
C VAL A 101 -23.43 8.17 8.13
N ALA A 102 -22.89 7.15 7.42
CA ALA A 102 -23.05 7.01 5.98
C ALA A 102 -24.50 6.84 5.56
N ASP A 103 -25.28 6.05 6.30
CA ASP A 103 -26.70 5.78 6.00
C ASP A 103 -27.58 7.04 6.02
N ARG A 104 -27.10 8.13 6.64
CA ARG A 104 -27.80 9.42 6.73
C ARG A 104 -27.33 10.43 5.69
N GLN A 105 -26.34 10.08 4.88
CA GLN A 105 -25.79 11.01 3.88
C GLN A 105 -26.43 10.82 2.52
N ALA A 106 -26.29 11.83 1.67
CA ALA A 106 -26.64 11.72 0.26
C ALA A 106 -25.75 10.68 -0.43
N THR A 107 -26.30 10.02 -1.44
CA THR A 107 -25.57 9.02 -2.25
C THR A 107 -24.66 9.67 -3.29
N THR A 108 -24.75 10.98 -3.48
CA THR A 108 -23.92 11.77 -4.39
C THR A 108 -23.14 12.81 -3.61
N CYS A 109 -21.90 13.04 -4.02
CA CYS A 109 -21.03 14.09 -3.49
C CYS A 109 -20.24 14.65 -4.68
N GLU A 110 -20.45 15.90 -5.01
CA GLU A 110 -19.65 16.56 -6.05
C GLU A 110 -18.19 16.65 -5.61
N PRO A 111 -17.23 16.50 -6.55
CA PRO A 111 -15.82 16.64 -6.20
C PRO A 111 -15.48 18.10 -5.91
N GLU A 112 -14.66 18.31 -4.90
CA GLU A 112 -14.04 19.60 -4.67
C GLU A 112 -12.88 19.80 -5.66
N TRP A 113 -12.94 20.88 -6.44
CA TRP A 113 -11.89 21.24 -7.38
C TRP A 113 -10.79 22.00 -6.67
N VAL A 114 -9.59 21.45 -6.70
CA VAL A 114 -8.42 21.99 -6.02
C VAL A 114 -7.28 22.27 -6.98
N GLU A 115 -6.37 23.14 -6.61
CA GLU A 115 -5.14 23.38 -7.37
C GLU A 115 -4.25 22.12 -7.41
N ALA A 116 -3.42 21.98 -8.45
CA ALA A 116 -2.55 20.82 -8.63
C ALA A 116 -1.58 20.61 -7.44
N GLU A 117 -1.15 21.69 -6.81
CA GLU A 117 -0.26 21.69 -5.63
C GLU A 117 -0.99 21.49 -4.31
N HIS A 118 -2.33 21.38 -4.33
CA HIS A 118 -3.10 21.12 -3.11
C HIS A 118 -2.64 19.83 -2.42
N PRO A 119 -2.40 19.82 -1.09
CA PRO A 119 -1.97 18.63 -0.38
C PRO A 119 -2.98 17.49 -0.48
N LEU A 120 -2.53 16.34 -0.98
CA LEU A 120 -3.35 15.13 -1.05
C LEU A 120 -3.24 14.30 0.22
N PHE A 121 -2.00 14.02 0.62
CA PHE A 121 -1.75 13.26 1.85
C PHE A 121 -0.40 13.59 2.47
N LEU A 122 -0.30 13.22 3.75
CA LEU A 122 0.92 13.22 4.55
C LEU A 122 1.27 11.79 4.93
N LEU A 123 2.49 11.36 4.65
CA LEU A 123 2.98 10.04 5.04
C LEU A 123 4.31 10.15 5.77
N TYR A 124 4.41 9.51 6.93
CA TYR A 124 5.57 9.63 7.80
C TYR A 124 6.63 8.56 7.53
N THR A 125 7.86 9.01 7.35
CA THR A 125 9.05 8.15 7.30
C THR A 125 9.76 8.12 8.65
N SER A 126 10.64 7.12 8.87
CA SER A 126 11.37 6.95 10.13
C SER A 126 12.35 8.08 10.45
N GLY A 127 12.68 8.92 9.49
CA GLY A 127 13.59 10.06 9.62
C GLY A 127 15.00 9.70 10.13
N SER A 128 16.03 10.32 9.60
CA SER A 128 17.43 10.11 10.03
C SER A 128 17.73 10.65 11.44
N THR A 129 16.85 11.50 12.00
CA THR A 129 17.02 12.17 13.29
C THR A 129 16.23 11.53 14.44
N GLY A 130 15.61 10.36 14.20
CA GLY A 130 14.81 9.65 15.20
C GLY A 130 13.36 10.14 15.36
N LYS A 131 13.02 11.36 14.91
CA LYS A 131 11.63 11.81 14.83
C LYS A 131 11.06 11.50 13.43
N PRO A 132 9.82 10.97 13.34
CA PRO A 132 9.16 10.78 12.05
C PRO A 132 9.05 12.11 11.30
N LYS A 133 9.31 12.08 9.98
CA LYS A 133 9.16 13.23 9.08
C LYS A 133 7.95 13.02 8.20
N GLY A 134 7.02 13.97 8.18
CA GLY A 134 5.88 13.97 7.29
C GLY A 134 6.29 14.39 5.88
N VAL A 135 6.14 13.47 4.92
CA VAL A 135 6.28 13.75 3.49
C VAL A 135 4.92 14.16 2.96
N GLN A 136 4.81 15.34 2.39
CA GLN A 136 3.57 15.84 1.76
C GLN A 136 3.62 15.60 0.26
N HIS A 137 2.57 14.97 -0.26
CA HIS A 137 2.36 14.83 -1.69
C HIS A 137 1.21 15.72 -2.17
N SER A 138 1.40 16.38 -3.33
CA SER A 138 0.40 17.21 -3.97
C SER A 138 -0.57 16.39 -4.83
N THR A 139 -1.76 16.92 -5.07
CA THR A 139 -2.84 16.19 -5.75
C THR A 139 -2.50 15.91 -7.22
N GLY A 140 -2.14 16.92 -8.00
CA GLY A 140 -1.98 16.79 -9.45
C GLY A 140 -0.74 16.02 -9.84
N GLY A 141 0.44 16.44 -9.37
CA GLY A 141 1.73 15.83 -9.74
C GLY A 141 1.85 14.39 -9.29
N TYR A 142 1.44 14.11 -8.04
CA TYR A 142 1.47 12.75 -7.51
C TYR A 142 0.53 11.81 -8.29
N LEU A 143 -0.72 12.20 -8.52
CA LEU A 143 -1.67 11.34 -9.22
C LEU A 143 -1.24 11.04 -10.66
N LEU A 144 -0.70 12.05 -11.37
CA LEU A 144 -0.15 11.86 -12.70
C LEU A 144 0.99 10.84 -12.70
N HIS A 145 1.94 10.98 -11.76
CA HIS A 145 3.07 10.06 -11.65
C HIS A 145 2.62 8.65 -11.26
N ALA A 146 1.69 8.53 -10.31
CA ALA A 146 1.11 7.24 -9.91
C ALA A 146 0.43 6.53 -11.08
N ALA A 147 -0.37 7.25 -11.87
CA ALA A 147 -1.05 6.71 -13.04
C ALA A 147 -0.06 6.27 -14.12
N LEU A 148 0.86 7.15 -14.54
CA LEU A 148 1.84 6.85 -15.59
C LEU A 148 2.75 5.68 -15.22
N THR A 149 3.25 5.64 -13.99
CA THR A 149 4.11 4.53 -13.56
C THR A 149 3.34 3.22 -13.43
N THR A 150 2.06 3.27 -13.07
CA THR A 150 1.19 2.08 -13.09
C THR A 150 0.96 1.58 -14.51
N GLU A 151 0.63 2.47 -15.43
CA GLU A 151 0.37 2.14 -16.83
C GLU A 151 1.61 1.51 -17.49
N TYR A 152 2.75 2.18 -17.44
CA TYR A 152 3.93 1.74 -18.19
C TYR A 152 4.72 0.62 -17.49
N THR A 153 4.84 0.64 -16.16
CA THR A 153 5.60 -0.40 -15.46
C THR A 153 4.84 -1.72 -15.42
N PHE A 154 3.52 -1.67 -15.26
CA PHE A 154 2.71 -2.89 -15.18
C PHE A 154 1.98 -3.23 -16.49
N ASP A 155 2.07 -2.35 -17.52
CA ASP A 155 1.30 -2.52 -18.77
C ASP A 155 -0.17 -2.85 -18.45
N LEU A 156 -0.76 -2.07 -17.51
CA LEU A 156 -2.09 -2.35 -16.96
C LEU A 156 -3.16 -2.24 -18.03
N ARG A 157 -3.95 -3.31 -18.21
CA ARG A 157 -5.00 -3.44 -19.22
C ARG A 157 -6.36 -3.56 -18.56
N ALA A 158 -7.41 -3.31 -19.33
CA ALA A 158 -8.79 -3.30 -18.84
C ALA A 158 -9.28 -4.65 -18.28
N ASP A 159 -8.72 -5.76 -18.75
CA ASP A 159 -9.05 -7.13 -18.33
C ASP A 159 -8.12 -7.69 -17.26
N ASP A 160 -7.14 -6.91 -16.81
CA ASP A 160 -6.23 -7.32 -15.74
C ASP A 160 -6.90 -7.35 -14.37
N VAL A 161 -6.46 -8.29 -13.56
CA VAL A 161 -6.68 -8.29 -12.12
C VAL A 161 -5.32 -8.03 -11.46
N PHE A 162 -5.16 -6.81 -10.95
CA PHE A 162 -3.95 -6.35 -10.29
C PHE A 162 -3.98 -6.71 -8.79
N TRP A 163 -2.87 -7.21 -8.28
CA TRP A 163 -2.73 -7.45 -6.85
C TRP A 163 -1.40 -6.98 -6.32
N CYS A 164 -1.42 -5.88 -5.58
CA CYS A 164 -0.33 -5.43 -4.74
C CYS A 164 -0.56 -5.87 -3.29
N THR A 165 0.44 -6.50 -2.67
CA THR A 165 0.32 -7.03 -1.30
C THR A 165 0.78 -6.07 -0.22
N ALA A 166 1.11 -4.83 -0.58
CA ALA A 166 1.53 -3.79 0.37
C ALA A 166 0.40 -3.39 1.32
N ASP A 167 0.76 -2.78 2.44
CA ASP A 167 -0.19 -2.16 3.37
C ASP A 167 -0.41 -0.70 2.98
N ILE A 168 -1.65 -0.19 3.08
CA ILE A 168 -1.96 1.23 2.80
C ILE A 168 -1.30 2.20 3.78
N GLY A 169 -0.77 1.74 4.89
CA GLY A 169 0.08 2.52 5.80
C GLY A 169 1.47 2.85 5.24
N TRP A 170 1.82 2.34 4.07
CA TRP A 170 3.06 2.61 3.35
C TRP A 170 2.79 3.27 2.01
N VAL A 171 3.79 3.98 1.46
CA VAL A 171 3.64 4.66 0.18
C VAL A 171 3.26 3.70 -0.96
N THR A 172 3.73 2.46 -0.94
CA THR A 172 3.37 1.45 -1.95
C THR A 172 1.86 1.19 -1.97
N GLY A 173 1.22 1.13 -0.80
CA GLY A 173 -0.23 0.99 -0.70
C GLY A 173 -0.98 2.25 -1.12
N HIS A 174 -0.41 3.44 -0.94
CA HIS A 174 -0.98 4.67 -1.49
C HIS A 174 -0.94 4.62 -3.02
N THR A 175 0.25 4.45 -3.59
CA THR A 175 0.47 4.62 -5.02
C THR A 175 -0.09 3.47 -5.85
N TYR A 176 0.19 2.22 -5.45
CA TYR A 176 -0.13 1.04 -6.27
C TYR A 176 -1.26 0.15 -5.71
N ILE A 177 -2.11 0.74 -4.83
CA ILE A 177 -3.40 0.18 -4.47
C ILE A 177 -4.45 1.28 -4.55
N THR A 178 -4.26 2.40 -3.81
CA THR A 178 -5.32 3.40 -3.66
C THR A 178 -5.44 4.33 -4.86
N TYR A 179 -4.32 4.76 -5.47
CA TYR A 179 -4.36 5.83 -6.48
C TYR A 179 -4.08 5.35 -7.90
N GLY A 180 -2.92 4.76 -8.19
CA GLY A 180 -2.51 4.44 -9.56
C GLY A 180 -3.47 3.51 -10.31
N PRO A 181 -3.71 2.27 -9.84
CA PRO A 181 -4.60 1.34 -10.52
C PRO A 181 -6.04 1.86 -10.66
N LEU A 182 -6.57 2.50 -9.60
CA LEU A 182 -7.95 3.02 -9.61
C LEU A 182 -8.11 4.25 -10.52
N ALA A 183 -7.07 5.09 -10.65
CA ALA A 183 -7.09 6.22 -11.61
C ALA A 183 -7.18 5.73 -13.06
N LEU A 184 -6.66 4.53 -13.36
CA LEU A 184 -6.73 3.89 -14.67
C LEU A 184 -7.98 3.01 -14.84
N GLY A 185 -8.88 2.97 -13.87
CA GLY A 185 -10.07 2.11 -13.91
C GLY A 185 -9.78 0.62 -13.76
N GLY A 186 -8.61 0.26 -13.22
CA GLY A 186 -8.16 -1.12 -13.05
C GLY A 186 -8.98 -1.90 -12.02
N THR A 187 -9.05 -3.21 -12.21
CA THR A 187 -9.59 -4.14 -11.21
C THR A 187 -8.48 -4.62 -10.29
N GLU A 188 -8.66 -4.50 -8.99
CA GLU A 188 -7.64 -4.89 -8.02
C GLU A 188 -8.15 -5.76 -6.87
N ILE A 189 -7.24 -6.51 -6.25
CA ILE A 189 -7.50 -7.23 -5.02
C ILE A 189 -7.02 -6.41 -3.83
N VAL A 190 -7.95 -6.09 -2.94
CA VAL A 190 -7.66 -5.52 -1.63
C VAL A 190 -7.60 -6.64 -0.61
N PHE A 191 -6.43 -6.84 -0.03
CA PHE A 191 -6.11 -8.00 0.80
C PHE A 191 -5.87 -7.62 2.27
N GLU A 192 -6.49 -8.36 3.19
CA GLU A 192 -6.20 -8.27 4.62
C GLU A 192 -5.56 -9.57 5.10
N GLY A 193 -4.30 -9.52 5.53
CA GLY A 193 -3.62 -10.68 6.05
C GLY A 193 -2.10 -10.61 5.97
N VAL A 194 -1.48 -11.76 6.12
CA VAL A 194 -0.02 -11.97 5.98
C VAL A 194 0.22 -13.16 5.06
N PRO A 195 1.41 -13.24 4.39
CA PRO A 195 1.66 -14.24 3.35
C PRO A 195 1.55 -15.69 3.81
N THR A 196 1.81 -15.95 5.09
CA THR A 196 1.94 -17.29 5.66
C THR A 196 0.75 -17.73 6.53
N TYR A 197 -0.36 -16.96 6.56
CA TYR A 197 -1.54 -17.33 7.33
C TYR A 197 -2.79 -17.44 6.45
N PRO A 198 -3.64 -18.48 6.60
CA PRO A 198 -3.53 -19.62 7.51
C PRO A 198 -2.40 -20.60 7.16
N ASP A 199 -1.93 -20.59 5.93
CA ASP A 199 -0.78 -21.32 5.42
C ASP A 199 -0.08 -20.54 4.30
N ALA A 200 1.13 -20.95 3.91
CA ALA A 200 1.94 -20.27 2.91
C ALA A 200 1.47 -20.48 1.46
N GLY A 201 0.48 -21.32 1.22
CA GLY A 201 -0.16 -21.49 -0.09
C GLY A 201 -1.24 -20.44 -0.38
N ARG A 202 -1.61 -19.63 0.64
CA ARG A 202 -2.70 -18.67 0.50
C ARG A 202 -2.53 -17.70 -0.67
N PHE A 203 -1.33 -17.18 -0.91
CA PHE A 203 -1.09 -16.27 -2.02
C PHE A 203 -1.33 -16.93 -3.37
N TRP A 204 -0.86 -18.15 -3.53
CA TRP A 204 -1.04 -18.92 -4.77
C TRP A 204 -2.51 -19.28 -5.00
N LYS A 205 -3.21 -19.63 -3.92
CA LYS A 205 -4.65 -19.88 -3.97
C LYS A 205 -5.43 -18.63 -4.38
N MET A 206 -5.11 -17.46 -3.87
CA MET A 206 -5.74 -16.21 -4.26
C MET A 206 -5.49 -15.87 -5.72
N ILE A 207 -4.26 -16.04 -6.20
CA ILE A 207 -3.93 -15.85 -7.62
C ILE A 207 -4.77 -16.77 -8.50
N GLN A 208 -4.86 -18.04 -8.12
CA GLN A 208 -5.67 -19.05 -8.85
C GLN A 208 -7.15 -18.70 -8.86
N ASP A 209 -7.73 -18.44 -7.69
CA ASP A 209 -9.17 -18.26 -7.51
C ASP A 209 -9.68 -16.95 -8.14
N HIS A 210 -8.90 -15.89 -8.03
CA HIS A 210 -9.26 -14.57 -8.53
C HIS A 210 -8.67 -14.25 -9.91
N LYS A 211 -7.94 -15.19 -10.52
CA LYS A 211 -7.31 -15.01 -11.84
C LYS A 211 -6.41 -13.77 -11.90
N VAL A 212 -5.63 -13.55 -10.85
CA VAL A 212 -4.67 -12.44 -10.81
C VAL A 212 -3.74 -12.52 -12.03
N SER A 213 -3.60 -11.40 -12.73
CA SER A 213 -2.74 -11.29 -13.91
C SER A 213 -1.44 -10.54 -13.63
N ILE A 214 -1.46 -9.62 -12.66
CA ILE A 214 -0.30 -8.84 -12.22
C ILE A 214 -0.14 -9.01 -10.71
N PHE A 215 1.02 -9.49 -10.28
CA PHE A 215 1.31 -9.74 -8.87
C PHE A 215 2.53 -8.94 -8.41
N TYR A 216 2.33 -7.99 -7.49
CA TYR A 216 3.34 -7.06 -6.99
C TYR A 216 3.53 -7.21 -5.49
N THR A 217 4.74 -7.61 -5.06
CA THR A 217 4.99 -7.96 -3.66
C THR A 217 6.44 -7.66 -3.24
N ALA A 218 6.73 -7.78 -1.94
CA ALA A 218 8.05 -7.52 -1.40
C ALA A 218 8.95 -8.77 -1.44
N PRO A 219 10.27 -8.63 -1.66
CA PRO A 219 11.25 -9.71 -1.57
C PRO A 219 11.22 -10.49 -0.25
N THR A 220 10.96 -9.81 0.87
CA THR A 220 10.79 -10.47 2.19
C THR A 220 9.62 -11.46 2.17
N ALA A 221 8.50 -11.13 1.53
CA ALA A 221 7.38 -12.06 1.36
C ALA A 221 7.81 -13.26 0.50
N ILE A 222 8.49 -13.02 -0.63
CA ILE A 222 8.98 -14.09 -1.51
C ILE A 222 9.94 -15.01 -0.76
N ARG A 223 10.94 -14.48 -0.03
CA ARG A 223 11.88 -15.32 0.75
C ARG A 223 11.17 -16.18 1.79
N SER A 224 10.15 -15.65 2.46
CA SER A 224 9.36 -16.44 3.43
C SER A 224 8.58 -17.58 2.75
N LEU A 225 8.06 -17.34 1.56
CA LEU A 225 7.31 -18.32 0.76
C LEU A 225 8.24 -19.38 0.14
N ILE A 226 9.46 -19.02 -0.28
CA ILE A 226 10.51 -19.95 -0.69
C ILE A 226 10.78 -20.95 0.44
N LYS A 227 11.11 -20.44 1.62
CA LYS A 227 11.39 -21.28 2.80
C LYS A 227 10.25 -22.22 3.15
N ALA A 228 9.01 -21.76 3.03
CA ALA A 228 7.82 -22.57 3.28
C ALA A 228 7.64 -23.66 2.21
N ALA A 229 7.89 -23.34 0.94
CA ALA A 229 7.78 -24.26 -0.19
C ALA A 229 8.84 -25.37 -0.14
N GLU A 230 10.06 -25.05 0.31
CA GLU A 230 11.13 -26.04 0.55
C GLU A 230 10.77 -27.03 1.66
N ALA A 231 10.02 -26.59 2.67
CA ALA A 231 9.59 -27.41 3.79
C ALA A 231 8.32 -28.23 3.51
N ASN A 232 7.47 -27.78 2.56
CA ASN A 232 6.18 -28.41 2.29
C ASN A 232 5.73 -28.18 0.84
N ASP A 233 5.76 -29.25 0.05
CA ASP A 233 5.35 -29.25 -1.36
C ASP A 233 3.87 -28.81 -1.58
N ALA A 234 2.99 -28.99 -0.61
CA ALA A 234 1.59 -28.62 -0.74
C ALA A 234 1.39 -27.08 -0.86
N VAL A 235 2.32 -26.30 -0.31
CA VAL A 235 2.30 -24.83 -0.41
C VAL A 235 3.22 -24.27 -1.48
N HIS A 236 3.87 -25.17 -2.25
CA HIS A 236 4.71 -24.76 -3.37
C HIS A 236 3.86 -24.22 -4.53
N PRO A 237 4.26 -23.14 -5.25
CA PRO A 237 3.51 -22.58 -6.38
C PRO A 237 3.11 -23.61 -7.44
N LYS A 238 3.93 -24.65 -7.66
CA LYS A 238 3.64 -25.75 -8.60
C LYS A 238 2.32 -26.48 -8.33
N SER A 239 1.81 -26.42 -7.10
CA SER A 239 0.57 -27.07 -6.68
C SER A 239 -0.68 -26.25 -7.03
N TYR A 240 -0.52 -25.09 -7.65
CA TYR A 240 -1.60 -24.15 -7.98
C TYR A 240 -1.59 -23.76 -9.45
N ASN A 241 -2.75 -23.36 -9.96
CA ASN A 241 -2.86 -22.85 -11.33
C ASN A 241 -2.57 -21.36 -11.41
N LEU A 242 -1.33 -21.00 -11.71
CA LEU A 242 -0.88 -19.61 -11.83
C LEU A 242 -0.81 -19.10 -13.28
N LYS A 243 -1.50 -19.77 -14.23
CA LYS A 243 -1.45 -19.42 -15.66
C LYS A 243 -2.04 -18.06 -15.99
N SER A 244 -2.88 -17.49 -15.12
CA SER A 244 -3.42 -16.14 -15.28
C SER A 244 -2.35 -15.04 -15.14
N LEU A 245 -1.28 -15.30 -14.39
CA LEU A 245 -0.18 -14.35 -14.26
C LEU A 245 0.46 -14.06 -15.61
N ARG A 246 0.66 -12.77 -15.92
CA ARG A 246 1.40 -12.30 -17.09
C ARG A 246 2.58 -11.39 -16.70
N LEU A 247 2.54 -10.81 -15.50
CA LEU A 247 3.58 -9.92 -14.99
C LEU A 247 3.74 -10.07 -13.48
N LEU A 248 4.98 -10.03 -13.03
CA LEU A 248 5.37 -10.02 -11.63
C LEU A 248 6.10 -8.71 -11.29
N GLY A 249 6.06 -8.30 -10.04
CA GLY A 249 6.80 -7.14 -9.58
C GLY A 249 7.39 -7.33 -8.20
N SER A 250 8.46 -6.58 -7.92
CA SER A 250 9.20 -6.56 -6.67
C SER A 250 9.35 -5.14 -6.15
N VAL A 251 9.18 -4.93 -4.84
CA VAL A 251 9.17 -3.60 -4.21
C VAL A 251 9.63 -3.60 -2.77
N GLY A 252 10.21 -2.47 -2.35
CA GLY A 252 10.46 -2.11 -0.96
C GLY A 252 11.85 -2.43 -0.45
N GLU A 253 12.57 -3.33 -1.11
CA GLU A 253 13.96 -3.67 -0.84
C GLU A 253 14.59 -4.35 -2.06
N PRO A 254 15.93 -4.37 -2.20
CA PRO A 254 16.58 -5.13 -3.27
C PRO A 254 16.24 -6.63 -3.16
N ILE A 255 15.87 -7.22 -4.29
CA ILE A 255 15.71 -8.68 -4.40
C ILE A 255 17.05 -9.31 -4.81
N ASN A 256 17.50 -10.32 -4.09
CA ASN A 256 18.71 -11.03 -4.52
C ASN A 256 18.44 -11.89 -5.77
N PRO A 257 19.45 -12.14 -6.63
CA PRO A 257 19.28 -12.88 -7.87
C PRO A 257 18.64 -14.26 -7.68
N ALA A 258 19.01 -15.02 -6.65
CA ALA A 258 18.45 -16.35 -6.41
C ALA A 258 16.95 -16.32 -6.10
N ALA A 259 16.48 -15.35 -5.30
CA ALA A 259 15.05 -15.16 -5.03
C ALA A 259 14.31 -14.66 -6.27
N TRP A 260 14.94 -13.81 -7.07
CA TRP A 260 14.40 -13.33 -8.34
C TRP A 260 14.21 -14.49 -9.32
N GLU A 261 15.21 -15.35 -9.50
CA GLU A 261 15.16 -16.51 -10.37
C GLU A 261 14.10 -17.52 -9.91
N TRP A 262 14.03 -17.79 -8.61
CA TRP A 262 12.96 -18.64 -8.05
C TRP A 262 11.58 -18.07 -8.33
N TYR A 263 11.40 -16.77 -8.13
CA TYR A 263 10.15 -16.07 -8.37
C TYR A 263 9.75 -16.14 -9.85
N HIS A 264 10.71 -15.91 -10.75
CA HIS A 264 10.52 -16.04 -12.19
C HIS A 264 10.13 -17.47 -12.60
N GLN A 265 10.86 -18.48 -12.13
CA GLN A 265 10.65 -19.86 -12.55
C GLN A 265 9.39 -20.47 -11.94
N HIS A 266 9.19 -20.34 -10.64
CA HIS A 266 8.15 -21.10 -9.94
C HIS A 266 6.82 -20.36 -9.86
N VAL A 267 6.83 -19.06 -9.80
CA VAL A 267 5.59 -18.24 -9.77
C VAL A 267 5.25 -17.74 -11.18
N GLY A 268 6.21 -17.20 -11.89
CA GLY A 268 6.07 -16.70 -13.26
C GLY A 268 6.05 -17.79 -14.33
N GLY A 269 6.42 -19.02 -13.98
CA GLY A 269 6.49 -20.14 -14.92
C GLY A 269 7.53 -19.96 -16.02
N GLY A 270 8.60 -19.20 -15.77
CA GLY A 270 9.66 -18.86 -16.72
C GLY A 270 9.23 -17.93 -17.85
N ARG A 271 7.99 -17.38 -17.82
CA ARG A 271 7.41 -16.56 -18.90
C ARG A 271 7.03 -15.14 -18.51
N CYS A 272 6.68 -14.93 -17.22
CA CYS A 272 6.29 -13.61 -16.74
C CYS A 272 7.52 -12.73 -16.52
N PRO A 273 7.61 -11.54 -17.13
CA PRO A 273 8.63 -10.59 -16.76
C PRO A 273 8.48 -10.17 -15.29
N ILE A 274 9.61 -9.83 -14.65
CA ILE A 274 9.62 -9.25 -13.31
C ILE A 274 10.05 -7.79 -13.43
N VAL A 275 9.19 -6.87 -13.02
CA VAL A 275 9.56 -5.47 -12.84
C VAL A 275 10.06 -5.29 -11.41
N ASP A 276 11.36 -5.09 -11.27
CA ASP A 276 11.99 -4.74 -10.01
C ASP A 276 12.03 -3.22 -9.88
N THR A 277 11.54 -2.65 -8.79
CA THR A 277 11.24 -1.22 -8.72
C THR A 277 12.00 -0.53 -7.60
N PHE A 278 12.73 0.53 -7.93
CA PHE A 278 13.43 1.41 -6.99
C PHE A 278 12.71 2.75 -6.90
N TRP A 279 12.34 3.13 -5.68
CA TRP A 279 11.68 4.39 -5.35
C TRP A 279 11.51 4.53 -3.83
N GLN A 280 11.00 5.67 -3.37
CA GLN A 280 10.88 6.02 -1.95
C GLN A 280 9.54 6.69 -1.65
N THR A 281 9.23 6.86 -0.36
CA THR A 281 8.08 7.67 0.07
C THR A 281 8.15 9.09 -0.50
N GLU A 282 9.35 9.66 -0.50
CA GLU A 282 9.63 11.03 -0.97
C GLU A 282 9.41 11.21 -2.48
N THR A 283 9.57 10.16 -3.27
CA THR A 283 9.35 10.21 -4.73
C THR A 283 7.92 9.90 -5.16
N GLY A 284 7.16 9.22 -4.28
CA GLY A 284 5.74 8.91 -4.49
C GLY A 284 5.45 7.80 -5.50
N GLY A 285 6.39 7.42 -6.36
CA GLY A 285 6.25 6.38 -7.38
C GLY A 285 7.59 5.95 -7.95
N HIS A 286 7.57 5.04 -8.93
CA HIS A 286 8.77 4.43 -9.50
C HIS A 286 9.71 5.45 -10.13
N MET A 287 11.00 5.31 -9.80
CA MET A 287 12.08 6.15 -10.34
C MET A 287 12.97 5.34 -11.28
N ILE A 288 13.31 4.11 -10.89
CA ILE A 288 14.12 3.20 -11.70
C ILE A 288 13.40 1.85 -11.76
N THR A 289 13.11 1.37 -12.96
CA THR A 289 12.38 0.11 -13.15
C THR A 289 12.45 -0.33 -14.62
N PRO A 290 12.52 -1.63 -14.93
CA PRO A 290 12.37 -2.08 -16.30
C PRO A 290 10.95 -1.85 -16.82
N LEU A 291 10.82 -1.58 -18.11
CA LEU A 291 9.54 -1.56 -18.81
C LEU A 291 9.34 -2.92 -19.50
N PRO A 292 8.21 -3.62 -19.26
CA PRO A 292 7.95 -4.94 -19.81
C PRO A 292 8.02 -4.95 -21.35
N GLY A 293 8.81 -5.87 -21.90
CA GLY A 293 8.99 -6.01 -23.36
C GLY A 293 9.91 -4.97 -24.01
N ALA A 294 10.32 -3.91 -23.31
CA ALA A 294 11.19 -2.86 -23.82
C ALA A 294 12.60 -2.89 -23.19
N THR A 295 12.69 -3.26 -21.92
CA THR A 295 13.96 -3.29 -21.18
C THR A 295 14.41 -4.72 -20.91
N PRO A 296 15.67 -5.10 -21.22
CA PRO A 296 16.22 -6.37 -20.77
C PRO A 296 16.19 -6.48 -19.26
N LEU A 297 15.69 -7.63 -18.76
CA LEU A 297 15.62 -7.87 -17.32
C LEU A 297 16.94 -8.42 -16.80
N VAL A 298 17.36 -7.95 -15.62
CA VAL A 298 18.56 -8.39 -14.94
C VAL A 298 18.19 -8.78 -13.51
N PRO A 299 18.40 -10.05 -13.09
CA PRO A 299 18.09 -10.49 -11.73
C PRO A 299 18.74 -9.61 -10.67
N GLY A 300 17.92 -9.02 -9.78
CA GLY A 300 18.40 -8.15 -8.69
C GLY A 300 18.72 -6.72 -9.10
N SER A 301 18.30 -6.28 -10.30
CA SER A 301 18.50 -4.91 -10.77
C SER A 301 17.20 -4.25 -11.22
N CYS A 302 16.99 -3.02 -10.76
CA CYS A 302 15.90 -2.16 -11.27
C CYS A 302 16.19 -1.57 -12.66
N THR A 303 17.36 -1.83 -13.22
CA THR A 303 17.82 -1.55 -14.60
C THR A 303 17.96 -0.06 -14.96
N LEU A 304 16.95 0.57 -15.53
CA LEU A 304 17.03 1.90 -16.13
C LEU A 304 16.09 2.92 -15.44
N PRO A 305 16.48 4.19 -15.43
CA PRO A 305 15.58 5.26 -15.01
C PRO A 305 14.28 5.26 -15.81
N PHE A 306 13.17 5.52 -15.13
CA PHE A 306 11.87 5.71 -15.77
C PHE A 306 11.90 6.95 -16.67
N PRO A 307 11.15 7.00 -17.77
CA PRO A 307 11.12 8.16 -18.66
C PRO A 307 10.87 9.47 -17.89
N GLY A 308 11.74 10.45 -18.12
CA GLY A 308 11.72 11.74 -17.44
C GLY A 308 12.56 11.80 -16.14
N ILE A 309 13.10 10.68 -15.66
CA ILE A 309 13.97 10.63 -14.49
C ILE A 309 15.44 10.71 -14.92
N GLN A 310 16.17 11.65 -14.31
CA GLN A 310 17.61 11.77 -14.47
C GLN A 310 18.30 11.23 -13.22
N ALA A 311 18.85 10.01 -13.32
CA ALA A 311 19.62 9.40 -12.25
C ALA A 311 21.12 9.72 -12.46
N ALA A 312 21.81 10.10 -11.39
CA ALA A 312 23.24 10.33 -11.39
C ALA A 312 23.90 9.65 -10.17
N ILE A 313 25.12 9.18 -10.34
CA ILE A 313 25.98 8.76 -9.24
C ILE A 313 26.96 9.91 -9.00
N VAL A 314 26.94 10.44 -7.80
CA VAL A 314 27.77 11.58 -7.43
C VAL A 314 28.71 11.23 -6.28
N SER A 315 29.86 11.90 -6.23
CA SER A 315 30.79 11.86 -5.10
C SER A 315 30.19 12.52 -3.85
N GLU A 316 30.86 12.42 -2.72
CA GLU A 316 30.47 13.12 -1.47
C GLU A 316 30.45 14.65 -1.65
N THR A 317 31.17 15.19 -2.63
CA THR A 317 31.20 16.61 -2.98
C THR A 317 30.19 17.01 -4.05
N GLY A 318 29.39 16.04 -4.57
CA GLY A 318 28.34 16.29 -5.55
C GLY A 318 28.82 16.31 -7.02
N GLU A 319 30.04 15.84 -7.28
CA GLU A 319 30.58 15.71 -8.66
C GLU A 319 30.12 14.39 -9.26
N ASP A 320 29.77 14.41 -10.57
CA ASP A 320 29.43 13.20 -11.33
C ASP A 320 30.61 12.21 -11.33
N MET A 321 30.29 10.92 -11.09
CA MET A 321 31.28 9.84 -11.06
C MET A 321 31.22 8.98 -12.33
#